data_9dd70d6e67b3e4320b1fed2cf3f7b7d0
#
_entry.id   9dd70d6e67b3e4320b1fed2cf3f7b7d0
#
_cell.length_a   1.000
_cell.length_b   1.000
_cell.length_c   1.000
_cell.angle_alpha   90.00
_cell.angle_beta   90.00
_cell.angle_gamma   90.00
#
_symmetry.space_group_name_H-M   'P 1'
#
loop_
_entity.id
_entity.type
_entity.pdbx_description
1 polymer ?
#
loop_
_entity_poly.entity_id
_entity_poly.type
_entity_poly.pdbx_seq_one_letter_code
_entity_poly.pdbx_strand_id
1 'polypeptide(L)' 'MSTIGMVLTVILMILAVILAAIILMQSKRSA' A
#
# COMPACT_ATOMS: atom_id res chain seq x y z
N MET A 1 -6.08 17.77 13.15
CA MET A 1 -6.15 17.10 11.83
C MET A 1 -7.60 16.95 11.44
N SER A 2 -7.92 17.19 10.18
CA SER A 2 -9.28 17.00 9.69
C SER A 2 -9.57 15.53 9.47
N THR A 3 -10.85 15.16 9.55
CA THR A 3 -11.27 13.78 9.31
C THR A 3 -10.85 13.32 7.90
N ILE A 4 -10.93 14.22 6.93
CA ILE A 4 -10.53 13.93 5.56
C ILE A 4 -9.05 13.57 5.49
N GLY A 5 -8.22 14.31 6.20
CA GLY A 5 -6.79 14.01 6.25
C GLY A 5 -6.49 12.65 6.84
N MET A 6 -7.20 12.26 7.91
CA MET A 6 -7.04 10.95 8.51
C MET A 6 -7.42 9.84 7.55
N VAL A 7 -8.55 9.98 6.87
CA VAL A 7 -9.03 8.98 5.91
C VAL A 7 -8.02 8.82 4.76
N LEU A 8 -7.53 9.92 4.23
CA LEU A 8 -6.55 9.89 3.15
C LEU A 8 -5.26 9.18 3.58
N THR A 9 -4.79 9.47 4.78
CA THR A 9 -3.58 8.84 5.31
C THR A 9 -3.74 7.33 5.44
N VAL A 10 -4.89 6.88 5.95
CA VAL A 10 -5.17 5.45 6.09
C VAL A 10 -5.21 4.77 4.73
N ILE A 11 -5.87 5.39 3.76
CA ILE A 11 -5.94 4.83 2.41
C ILE A 11 -4.54 4.71 1.80
N LEU A 12 -3.71 5.72 1.97
CA LEU A 12 -2.34 5.69 1.46
C LEU A 12 -1.52 4.57 2.08
N MET A 13 -1.67 4.34 3.38
CA MET A 13 -0.99 3.25 4.05
C MET A 13 -1.41 1.89 3.51
N ILE A 14 -2.71 1.69 3.33
CA ILE A 14 -3.24 0.43 2.81
C ILE A 14 -2.72 0.19 1.39
N LEU A 15 -2.78 1.21 0.54
CA LEU A 15 -2.28 1.09 -0.84
C LEU A 15 -0.79 0.77 -0.86
N ALA A 16 -0.01 1.39 0.00
CA ALA A 16 1.43 1.13 0.08
C ALA A 16 1.71 -0.33 0.43
N VAL A 17 0.98 -0.87 1.40
CA VAL A 17 1.14 -2.27 1.80
C VAL A 17 0.77 -3.22 0.67
N ILE A 18 -0.33 -2.94 -0.03
CA ILE A 18 -0.78 -3.75 -1.16
C ILE A 18 0.27 -3.74 -2.26
N LEU A 19 0.78 -2.58 -2.61
CA LEU A 19 1.80 -2.46 -3.65
C LEU A 19 3.08 -3.21 -3.28
N ALA A 20 3.51 -3.09 -2.03
CA ALA A 20 4.68 -3.82 -1.55
C ALA A 20 4.48 -5.33 -1.65
N ALA A 21 3.30 -5.82 -1.28
CA ALA A 21 2.98 -7.24 -1.37
C ALA A 21 3.01 -7.73 -2.81
N ILE A 22 2.46 -6.95 -3.74
CA ILE A 22 2.46 -7.31 -5.17
C ILE A 22 3.90 -7.40 -5.69
N ILE A 23 4.73 -6.43 -5.34
CA ILE A 23 6.13 -6.41 -5.77
C ILE A 23 6.87 -7.63 -5.25
N LEU A 24 6.66 -7.99 -3.99
CA LEU A 24 7.28 -9.16 -3.40
C LEU A 24 6.87 -10.45 -4.11
N MET A 25 5.60 -10.58 -4.44
CA MET A 25 5.11 -11.76 -5.17
C MET A 25 5.73 -11.85 -6.56
N GLN A 26 5.82 -10.73 -7.26
CA GLN A 26 6.44 -10.71 -8.58
C GLN A 26 7.92 -11.07 -8.49
N SER A 27 8.61 -10.57 -7.48
CA SER A 27 10.02 -10.87 -7.27
C SER A 27 10.25 -12.36 -7.05
N LYS A 28 9.34 -13.03 -6.35
CA LYS A 28 9.45 -14.47 -6.13
C LYS A 28 9.22 -15.28 -7.40
N ARG A 29 8.44 -14.74 -8.34
CA ARG A 29 8.14 -15.42 -9.60
C ARG A 29 9.17 -15.15 -10.67
N SER A 30 10.08 -14.22 -10.43
CA SER A 30 11.13 -13.90 -11.39
C SER A 30 12.02 -15.13 -11.60
N ALA A 31 11.94 -15.66 -12.77
CA ALA A 31 12.77 -16.80 -13.15
C ALA A 31 14.22 -16.36 -13.43
#